data_43383533cf7edd27fdecbc227c3c6587
#
_entry.id   43383533cf7edd27fdecbc227c3c6587
#
_cell.length_a   1.000
_cell.length_b   1.000
_cell.length_c   1.000
_cell.angle_alpha   90.00
_cell.angle_beta   90.00
_cell.angle_gamma   90.00
#
_symmetry.space_group_name_H-M   'P 1'
#
loop_
_entity.id
_entity.type
_entity.pdbx_description
1 polymer ?
#
loop_
_entity_poly.entity_id
_entity_poly.type
_entity_poly.pdbx_seq_one_letter_code
_entity_poly.pdbx_strand_id
1 'polypeptide(L)'
;MKRIITAGLVLVLFACMITASAGNAGTAADPFVSRDYVTGTIKNSIITDGKNAISKEFTAVYDKALATLESAYKTTRALNELSFAGRQVEVRLKAGNTISMITGTQYTHTGGAAVITFSSGTVINISNGAAVKSGDALNVNQKYFCCEDTTALIMFSTDGKGFVDGYYATDGLAVVNYKHFKDVRSTDWFYDAVDYVFTHNLFNGTSGNTFSPNDTMTRGMFVTVVHRLAGLPAVAVPSQFSDVADTTKYYYDAVSWAATAGVIFDDENGTFSPDKPIARHEMALYLYRYATFKGYNMSADFSRYDTFPDNTAVPAGSVDALKWATAKGVINGAEGRLIPIDSATRSQVAQIFINFKTQIEP
;
A
#
# COMPACT_ATOMS: atom_id res chain seq x y z
N MET A 1 -21.80 19.04 -7.51
CA MET A 1 -21.06 18.78 -8.76
C MET A 1 -21.88 18.89 -10.05
N LYS A 2 -23.08 18.31 -10.17
CA LYS A 2 -23.91 18.43 -11.41
C LYS A 2 -24.26 19.86 -11.85
N ARG A 3 -24.45 20.81 -10.94
CA ARG A 3 -24.82 22.21 -11.26
C ARG A 3 -23.66 23.08 -11.78
N ILE A 4 -22.41 22.74 -11.49
CA ILE A 4 -21.23 23.50 -11.96
C ILE A 4 -20.87 23.10 -13.39
N ILE A 5 -21.07 21.84 -13.77
CA ILE A 5 -20.81 21.34 -15.13
C ILE A 5 -21.81 21.94 -16.13
N THR A 6 -23.06 22.09 -15.71
CA THR A 6 -24.11 22.69 -16.58
C THR A 6 -23.90 24.20 -16.82
N ALA A 7 -23.38 24.94 -15.83
CA ALA A 7 -23.09 26.36 -15.99
C ALA A 7 -21.87 26.62 -16.89
N GLY A 8 -20.81 25.78 -16.82
CA GLY A 8 -19.64 25.89 -17.70
C GLY A 8 -19.98 25.60 -19.17
N LEU A 9 -20.80 24.58 -19.42
CA LEU A 9 -21.19 24.19 -20.79
C LEU A 9 -22.09 25.27 -21.47
N VAL A 10 -22.97 25.90 -20.70
CA VAL A 10 -23.83 26.98 -21.20
C VAL A 10 -23.03 28.25 -21.48
N LEU A 11 -22.00 28.57 -20.70
CA LEU A 11 -21.15 29.75 -20.89
C LEU A 11 -20.27 29.63 -22.16
N VAL A 12 -19.75 28.45 -22.46
CA VAL A 12 -18.94 28.18 -23.66
C VAL A 12 -19.80 28.26 -24.93
N LEU A 13 -21.04 27.76 -24.87
CA LEU A 13 -22.00 27.91 -25.99
C LEU A 13 -22.44 29.37 -26.22
N PHE A 14 -22.53 30.19 -25.17
CA PHE A 14 -22.89 31.60 -25.28
C PHE A 14 -21.73 32.48 -25.79
N ALA A 15 -20.49 32.15 -25.44
CA ALA A 15 -19.32 32.89 -25.93
C ALA A 15 -19.05 32.64 -27.42
N CYS A 16 -19.44 31.49 -28.00
CA CYS A 16 -19.38 31.27 -29.45
C CYS A 16 -20.45 32.01 -30.26
N MET A 17 -21.51 32.54 -29.61
CA MET A 17 -22.60 33.25 -30.35
C MET A 17 -22.37 34.76 -30.46
N ILE A 18 -21.36 35.38 -29.84
CA ILE A 18 -21.23 36.84 -29.76
C ILE A 18 -20.27 37.43 -30.81
N THR A 19 -19.64 36.65 -31.68
CA THR A 19 -18.74 37.16 -32.70
C THR A 19 -19.28 37.09 -34.15
N ALA A 20 -20.56 36.83 -34.34
CA ALA A 20 -21.18 37.00 -35.66
C ALA A 20 -21.72 38.41 -35.77
N SER A 21 -20.89 39.38 -36.09
CA SER A 21 -21.30 40.68 -36.58
C SER A 21 -21.95 40.48 -37.96
N ALA A 22 -23.26 40.69 -38.03
CA ALA A 22 -23.98 40.62 -39.31
C ALA A 22 -23.55 41.81 -40.18
N GLY A 23 -22.59 41.61 -41.06
CA GLY A 23 -22.31 42.47 -42.18
C GLY A 23 -23.37 42.26 -43.29
N ASN A 24 -23.55 43.22 -44.21
CA ASN A 24 -24.47 43.06 -45.35
C ASN A 24 -23.95 41.94 -46.27
N ALA A 25 -24.63 40.82 -46.28
CA ALA A 25 -24.27 39.62 -47.07
C ALA A 25 -24.18 39.97 -48.57
N GLY A 26 -23.08 39.55 -49.21
CA GLY A 26 -22.84 39.76 -50.63
C GLY A 26 -22.02 41.01 -50.98
N THR A 27 -21.47 41.74 -50.00
CA THR A 27 -20.52 42.85 -50.21
C THR A 27 -19.08 42.40 -50.18
N ALA A 28 -18.12 43.24 -50.62
CA ALA A 28 -16.69 42.95 -50.48
C ALA A 28 -16.25 42.79 -49.01
N ALA A 29 -16.98 43.35 -48.05
CA ALA A 29 -16.75 43.22 -46.63
C ALA A 29 -17.48 42.00 -46.01
N ASP A 30 -18.47 41.42 -46.69
CA ASP A 30 -19.24 40.26 -46.28
C ASP A 30 -19.61 39.45 -47.56
N PRO A 31 -18.68 38.72 -48.15
CA PRO A 31 -18.92 37.95 -49.36
C PRO A 31 -19.84 36.76 -49.06
N PHE A 32 -20.64 36.36 -50.08
CA PHE A 32 -21.45 35.14 -49.98
C PHE A 32 -20.56 33.94 -49.63
N VAL A 33 -20.86 33.30 -48.53
CA VAL A 33 -20.10 32.12 -48.07
C VAL A 33 -20.63 30.87 -48.77
N SER A 34 -19.79 30.08 -49.42
CA SER A 34 -20.23 28.84 -50.04
C SER A 34 -20.67 27.83 -49.00
N ARG A 35 -21.66 26.97 -49.36
CA ARG A 35 -22.10 25.86 -48.49
C ARG A 35 -20.92 24.99 -48.04
N ASP A 36 -19.95 24.75 -48.92
CA ASP A 36 -18.75 23.93 -48.61
C ASP A 36 -17.84 24.61 -47.58
N TYR A 37 -17.72 25.94 -47.63
CA TYR A 37 -16.98 26.69 -46.62
C TYR A 37 -17.64 26.61 -45.25
N VAL A 38 -18.98 26.73 -45.16
CA VAL A 38 -19.72 26.59 -43.89
C VAL A 38 -19.68 25.18 -43.37
N THR A 39 -19.90 24.18 -44.24
CA THR A 39 -19.98 22.78 -43.81
C THR A 39 -18.59 22.13 -43.66
N GLY A 40 -17.56 22.67 -44.30
CA GLY A 40 -16.18 22.23 -44.19
C GLY A 40 -15.36 23.05 -43.19
N THR A 41 -15.00 24.27 -43.59
CA THR A 41 -14.03 25.10 -42.86
C THR A 41 -14.57 25.58 -41.50
N ILE A 42 -15.73 26.21 -41.49
CA ILE A 42 -16.32 26.78 -40.25
C ILE A 42 -16.68 25.64 -39.28
N LYS A 43 -17.35 24.60 -39.76
CA LYS A 43 -17.72 23.44 -38.94
C LYS A 43 -16.51 22.78 -38.33
N ASN A 44 -15.45 22.56 -39.11
CA ASN A 44 -14.24 21.91 -38.60
C ASN A 44 -13.48 22.78 -37.61
N SER A 45 -13.45 24.12 -37.81
CA SER A 45 -12.88 25.05 -36.83
C SER A 45 -13.65 24.99 -35.51
N ILE A 46 -14.97 25.12 -35.56
CA ILE A 46 -15.81 25.05 -34.34
C ILE A 46 -15.61 23.71 -33.61
N ILE A 47 -15.56 22.60 -34.34
CA ILE A 47 -15.33 21.29 -33.73
C ILE A 47 -13.94 21.22 -33.10
N THR A 48 -12.92 21.74 -33.78
CA THR A 48 -11.54 21.73 -33.27
C THR A 48 -11.38 22.61 -32.05
N ASP A 49 -11.92 23.84 -32.11
CA ASP A 49 -11.88 24.79 -31.02
C ASP A 49 -12.67 24.28 -29.80
N GLY A 50 -13.84 23.67 -30.05
CA GLY A 50 -14.64 23.03 -29.03
C GLY A 50 -13.90 21.83 -28.37
N LYS A 51 -13.26 20.98 -29.14
CA LYS A 51 -12.43 19.88 -28.62
C LYS A 51 -11.27 20.38 -27.78
N ASN A 52 -10.57 21.43 -28.27
CA ASN A 52 -9.44 22.01 -27.56
C ASN A 52 -9.86 22.65 -26.23
N ALA A 53 -10.99 23.39 -26.23
CA ALA A 53 -11.54 23.98 -25.02
C ALA A 53 -11.96 22.92 -23.99
N ILE A 54 -12.68 21.88 -24.43
CA ILE A 54 -13.08 20.76 -23.57
C ILE A 54 -11.86 20.02 -23.03
N SER A 55 -10.86 19.75 -23.86
CA SER A 55 -9.63 19.09 -23.44
C SER A 55 -8.87 19.89 -22.39
N LYS A 56 -8.78 21.22 -22.58
CA LYS A 56 -8.13 22.12 -21.63
C LYS A 56 -8.83 22.15 -20.29
N GLU A 57 -10.15 22.28 -20.29
CA GLU A 57 -10.95 22.27 -19.05
C GLU A 57 -10.89 20.91 -18.35
N PHE A 58 -10.96 19.82 -19.12
CA PHE A 58 -10.83 18.47 -18.59
C PHE A 58 -9.46 18.26 -17.93
N THR A 59 -8.38 18.68 -18.59
CA THR A 59 -7.02 18.59 -18.04
C THR A 59 -6.91 19.40 -16.75
N ALA A 60 -7.42 20.62 -16.72
CA ALA A 60 -7.37 21.46 -15.52
C ALA A 60 -8.15 20.86 -14.33
N VAL A 61 -9.31 20.25 -14.59
CA VAL A 61 -10.12 19.57 -13.57
C VAL A 61 -9.41 18.29 -13.10
N TYR A 62 -8.85 17.54 -14.04
CA TYR A 62 -8.09 16.31 -13.74
C TYR A 62 -6.85 16.61 -12.89
N ASP A 63 -6.03 17.58 -13.27
CA ASP A 63 -4.83 17.98 -12.54
C ASP A 63 -5.15 18.46 -11.13
N LYS A 64 -6.24 19.23 -10.98
CA LYS A 64 -6.73 19.68 -9.67
C LYS A 64 -7.21 18.51 -8.80
N ALA A 65 -7.93 17.56 -9.40
CA ALA A 65 -8.39 16.36 -8.70
C ALA A 65 -7.20 15.48 -8.29
N LEU A 66 -6.21 15.31 -9.18
CA LEU A 66 -4.98 14.56 -8.91
C LEU A 66 -4.19 15.21 -7.79
N ALA A 67 -3.96 16.53 -7.82
CA ALA A 67 -3.26 17.25 -6.76
C ALA A 67 -3.98 17.12 -5.39
N THR A 68 -5.32 17.14 -5.39
CA THR A 68 -6.12 16.94 -4.18
C THR A 68 -5.97 15.51 -3.65
N LEU A 69 -6.00 14.52 -4.55
CA LEU A 69 -5.82 13.11 -4.21
C LEU A 69 -4.40 12.84 -3.69
N GLU A 70 -3.38 13.38 -4.34
CA GLU A 70 -1.99 13.29 -3.89
C GLU A 70 -1.77 13.93 -2.52
N SER A 71 -2.40 15.08 -2.27
CA SER A 71 -2.35 15.73 -0.96
C SER A 71 -3.02 14.88 0.12
N ALA A 72 -4.20 14.34 -0.16
CA ALA A 72 -4.91 13.42 0.73
C ALA A 72 -4.11 12.13 0.95
N TYR A 73 -3.52 11.58 -0.12
CA TYR A 73 -2.65 10.40 -0.04
C TYR A 73 -1.41 10.65 0.81
N LYS A 74 -0.72 11.78 0.62
CA LYS A 74 0.45 12.16 1.45
C LYS A 74 0.06 12.30 2.92
N THR A 75 -1.10 12.90 3.22
CA THR A 75 -1.61 13.04 4.58
C THR A 75 -1.95 11.66 5.19
N THR A 76 -2.63 10.82 4.44
CA THR A 76 -2.99 9.45 4.88
C THR A 76 -1.74 8.57 5.02
N ARG A 77 -0.78 8.70 4.10
CA ARG A 77 0.51 8.02 4.15
C ARG A 77 1.32 8.45 5.36
N ALA A 78 1.41 9.76 5.64
CA ALA A 78 2.10 10.28 6.81
C ALA A 78 1.50 9.73 8.12
N LEU A 79 0.18 9.52 8.18
CA LEU A 79 -0.49 8.88 9.31
C LEU A 79 -0.21 7.37 9.39
N ASN A 80 -0.09 6.70 8.25
CA ASN A 80 0.24 5.26 8.17
C ASN A 80 1.73 4.97 8.38
N GLU A 81 2.61 5.96 8.17
CA GLU A 81 4.04 5.89 8.46
C GLU A 81 4.37 6.17 9.93
N LEU A 82 3.35 6.51 10.74
CA LEU A 82 3.53 6.65 12.17
C LEU A 82 3.73 5.28 12.83
N SER A 83 4.82 5.19 13.52
CA SER A 83 5.17 4.04 14.32
C SER A 83 4.48 4.10 15.67
N PHE A 84 3.96 2.97 16.17
CA PHE A 84 3.35 2.88 17.50
C PHE A 84 4.28 2.16 18.47
N ALA A 85 4.78 2.88 19.47
CA ALA A 85 5.49 2.32 20.59
C ALA A 85 4.51 2.14 21.77
N GLY A 86 4.02 0.93 21.97
CA GLY A 86 3.22 0.57 23.16
C GLY A 86 4.06 0.38 24.42
N ARG A 87 5.34 0.71 24.37
CA ARG A 87 6.33 0.76 25.45
C ARG A 87 7.35 1.82 25.08
N GLN A 88 8.12 2.31 26.06
CA GLN A 88 9.26 3.20 25.81
C GLN A 88 10.28 2.54 24.87
N VAL A 89 10.42 3.08 23.66
CA VAL A 89 11.40 2.67 22.65
C VAL A 89 12.52 3.70 22.60
N GLU A 90 13.76 3.26 22.76
CA GLU A 90 14.90 4.14 22.59
C GLU A 90 15.05 4.54 21.11
N VAL A 91 15.10 5.82 20.85
CA VAL A 91 15.41 6.40 19.54
C VAL A 91 16.74 7.14 19.62
N ARG A 92 17.60 6.91 18.62
CA ARG A 92 18.90 7.58 18.48
C ARG A 92 18.92 8.28 17.14
N LEU A 93 19.21 9.57 17.15
CA LEU A 93 19.11 10.42 15.97
C LEU A 93 20.42 11.18 15.76
N LYS A 94 20.75 11.40 14.49
CA LYS A 94 21.84 12.23 14.07
C LYS A 94 21.42 13.70 14.05
N ALA A 95 22.40 14.61 14.12
CA ALA A 95 22.17 16.02 13.87
C ALA A 95 21.44 16.23 12.53
N GLY A 96 20.41 17.06 12.51
CA GLY A 96 19.55 17.32 11.36
C GLY A 96 18.36 16.39 11.23
N ASN A 97 18.30 15.29 11.96
CA ASN A 97 17.17 14.37 11.93
C ASN A 97 16.03 14.83 12.86
N THR A 98 14.82 14.36 12.56
CA THR A 98 13.61 14.77 13.26
C THR A 98 12.81 13.59 13.80
N ILE A 99 12.02 13.84 14.85
CA ILE A 99 10.92 12.96 15.29
C ILE A 99 9.64 13.73 15.14
N SER A 100 8.69 13.19 14.37
CA SER A 100 7.30 13.64 14.35
C SER A 100 6.49 12.85 15.36
N MET A 101 5.66 13.53 16.15
CA MET A 101 4.79 12.95 17.18
C MET A 101 3.38 13.50 17.03
N ILE A 102 2.37 12.70 17.33
CA ILE A 102 0.97 13.13 17.32
C ILE A 102 0.36 13.05 18.72
N THR A 103 -0.89 13.50 18.82
CA THR A 103 -1.72 13.41 20.03
C THR A 103 -1.58 12.07 20.74
N GLY A 104 -1.34 12.10 22.05
CA GLY A 104 -1.16 10.92 22.89
C GLY A 104 0.27 10.38 22.96
N THR A 105 1.19 10.89 22.13
CA THR A 105 2.59 10.47 22.16
C THR A 105 3.36 11.15 23.28
N GLN A 106 4.21 10.38 23.93
CA GLN A 106 5.14 10.83 24.95
C GLN A 106 6.60 10.69 24.45
N TYR A 107 7.43 11.63 24.80
CA TYR A 107 8.85 11.61 24.49
C TYR A 107 9.69 11.99 25.73
N THR A 108 10.60 11.12 26.10
CA THR A 108 11.59 11.41 27.15
C THR A 108 12.92 11.74 26.49
N HIS A 109 13.37 13.00 26.63
CA HIS A 109 14.63 13.44 26.08
C HIS A 109 15.80 13.04 27.01
N THR A 110 16.77 12.27 26.51
CA THR A 110 17.87 11.75 27.35
C THR A 110 19.26 12.19 26.90
N GLY A 111 19.37 12.92 25.79
CA GLY A 111 20.65 13.44 25.34
C GLY A 111 20.63 14.09 23.97
N GLY A 112 21.59 14.95 23.71
CA GLY A 112 21.68 15.79 22.53
C GLY A 112 20.97 17.13 22.70
N ALA A 113 21.21 18.05 21.78
CA ALA A 113 20.46 19.29 21.69
C ALA A 113 19.33 19.15 20.68
N ALA A 114 18.09 19.44 21.10
CA ALA A 114 16.92 19.35 20.26
C ALA A 114 15.91 20.45 20.57
N VAL A 115 15.13 20.82 19.57
CA VAL A 115 14.08 21.84 19.64
C VAL A 115 12.76 21.18 19.23
N ILE A 116 11.66 21.49 19.94
CA ILE A 116 10.33 21.04 19.60
C ILE A 116 9.54 22.15 18.92
N THR A 117 8.88 21.84 17.80
CA THR A 117 8.01 22.78 17.08
C THR A 117 6.64 22.15 16.80
N PHE A 118 5.60 22.98 16.82
CA PHE A 118 4.23 22.62 16.46
C PHE A 118 3.45 23.84 16.02
N SER A 119 2.50 23.67 15.12
CA SER A 119 1.68 24.77 14.57
C SER A 119 0.31 24.89 15.25
N SER A 120 -0.17 23.81 15.88
CA SER A 120 -1.45 23.74 16.58
C SER A 120 -1.35 22.78 17.75
N GLY A 121 -2.31 22.85 18.65
CA GLY A 121 -2.38 22.00 19.83
C GLY A 121 -1.47 22.46 20.96
N THR A 122 -1.16 21.54 21.88
CA THR A 122 -0.40 21.80 23.10
C THR A 122 0.56 20.67 23.39
N VAL A 123 1.78 21.01 23.77
CA VAL A 123 2.74 20.06 24.35
C VAL A 123 2.97 20.43 25.81
N ILE A 124 2.92 19.44 26.68
CA ILE A 124 3.19 19.60 28.10
C ILE A 124 4.48 18.88 28.47
N ASN A 125 5.34 19.56 29.19
CA ASN A 125 6.45 18.91 29.87
C ASN A 125 5.92 18.31 31.18
N ILE A 126 5.65 16.99 31.16
CA ILE A 126 5.08 16.31 32.33
C ILE A 126 6.05 16.22 33.51
N SER A 127 7.34 16.40 33.30
CA SER A 127 8.31 16.38 34.40
C SER A 127 8.20 17.58 35.34
N ASN A 128 7.72 18.73 34.84
CA ASN A 128 7.57 19.96 35.62
C ASN A 128 6.18 20.59 35.55
N GLY A 129 5.25 19.97 34.78
CA GLY A 129 3.85 20.43 34.62
C GLY A 129 3.68 21.68 33.74
N ALA A 130 4.74 22.17 33.09
CA ALA A 130 4.67 23.39 32.28
C ALA A 130 4.26 23.13 30.84
N ALA A 131 3.47 24.04 30.25
CA ALA A 131 3.23 24.06 28.83
C ALA A 131 4.52 24.47 28.08
N VAL A 132 4.81 23.79 26.98
CA VAL A 132 5.96 24.04 26.12
C VAL A 132 5.53 25.00 25.01
N LYS A 133 6.39 25.93 24.62
CA LYS A 133 6.17 26.80 23.47
C LYS A 133 6.81 26.18 22.23
N SER A 134 6.17 26.38 21.08
CA SER A 134 6.77 25.99 19.79
C SER A 134 8.09 26.76 19.59
N GLY A 135 9.17 26.03 19.37
CA GLY A 135 10.52 26.57 19.28
C GLY A 135 11.37 26.39 20.54
N ASP A 136 10.79 25.89 21.63
CA ASP A 136 11.57 25.67 22.88
C ASP A 136 12.57 24.51 22.71
N ALA A 137 13.74 24.70 23.38
CA ALA A 137 14.72 23.63 23.50
C ALA A 137 14.25 22.56 24.51
N LEU A 138 14.51 21.29 24.18
CA LEU A 138 14.23 20.18 25.09
C LEU A 138 15.30 20.04 26.16
N ASN A 139 14.89 19.87 27.41
CA ASN A 139 15.79 19.63 28.53
C ASN A 139 16.03 18.13 28.72
N VAL A 140 17.28 17.75 28.96
CA VAL A 140 17.66 16.36 29.22
C VAL A 140 16.99 15.85 30.49
N ASN A 141 16.59 14.54 30.43
CA ASN A 141 15.87 13.84 31.50
C ASN A 141 14.46 14.39 31.79
N GLN A 142 13.86 15.07 30.80
CA GLN A 142 12.48 15.52 30.90
C GLN A 142 11.58 14.81 29.89
N LYS A 143 10.31 14.65 30.28
CA LYS A 143 9.29 13.94 29.50
C LYS A 143 8.23 14.92 28.98
N TYR A 144 7.95 14.81 27.71
CA TYR A 144 7.03 15.67 26.96
C TYR A 144 5.84 14.86 26.46
N PHE A 145 4.66 15.46 26.45
CA PHE A 145 3.41 14.83 26.04
C PHE A 145 2.67 15.69 25.03
N CYS A 146 2.28 15.11 23.90
CA CYS A 146 1.44 15.76 22.90
C CYS A 146 -0.04 15.63 23.31
N CYS A 147 -0.66 16.76 23.66
CA CYS A 147 -2.08 16.84 24.00
C CYS A 147 -2.97 16.78 22.74
N GLU A 148 -4.28 17.07 22.91
CA GLU A 148 -5.26 17.06 21.83
C GLU A 148 -4.85 17.92 20.64
N ASP A 149 -5.17 17.46 19.43
CA ASP A 149 -4.95 18.13 18.15
C ASP A 149 -3.50 18.60 17.89
N THR A 150 -2.54 17.93 18.53
CA THR A 150 -1.13 18.28 18.42
C THR A 150 -0.39 17.36 17.45
N THR A 151 0.30 17.97 16.48
CA THR A 151 1.39 17.34 15.74
C THR A 151 2.67 18.11 16.05
N ALA A 152 3.58 17.48 16.77
CA ALA A 152 4.86 18.08 17.16
C ALA A 152 6.01 17.48 16.39
N LEU A 153 7.00 18.31 16.06
CA LEU A 153 8.25 17.93 15.41
C LEU A 153 9.40 18.26 16.35
N ILE A 154 10.21 17.28 16.71
CA ILE A 154 11.46 17.46 17.43
C ILE A 154 12.60 17.40 16.42
N MET A 155 13.39 18.44 16.32
CA MET A 155 14.57 18.53 15.46
C MET A 155 15.83 18.49 16.30
N PHE A 156 16.76 17.63 15.96
CA PHE A 156 18.04 17.50 16.64
C PHE A 156 19.10 18.36 15.95
N SER A 157 19.75 19.24 16.71
CA SER A 157 20.89 20.03 16.25
C SER A 157 22.25 19.35 16.52
N THR A 158 22.29 18.36 17.40
CA THR A 158 23.42 17.46 17.65
C THR A 158 22.95 16.02 17.70
N ASP A 159 23.85 15.04 17.58
CA ASP A 159 23.54 13.66 17.82
C ASP A 159 22.86 13.49 19.18
N GLY A 160 21.73 12.82 19.22
CA GLY A 160 20.93 12.73 20.42
C GLY A 160 20.14 11.44 20.55
N LYS A 161 19.47 11.29 21.68
CA LYS A 161 18.67 10.12 22.00
C LYS A 161 17.52 10.44 22.95
N GLY A 162 16.53 9.58 22.92
CA GLY A 162 15.39 9.67 23.82
C GLY A 162 14.56 8.38 23.79
N PHE A 163 13.46 8.40 24.52
CA PHE A 163 12.50 7.31 24.53
C PHE A 163 11.13 7.82 24.06
N VAL A 164 10.53 7.13 23.09
CA VAL A 164 9.18 7.43 22.60
C VAL A 164 8.21 6.38 23.14
N ASP A 165 6.99 6.84 23.46
CA ASP A 165 5.84 6.02 23.83
C ASP A 165 4.61 6.62 23.13
N GLY A 166 3.99 5.87 22.21
CA GLY A 166 2.91 6.34 21.35
C GLY A 166 3.24 6.33 19.86
N TYR A 167 2.54 7.15 19.09
CA TYR A 167 2.72 7.23 17.63
C TYR A 167 3.77 8.26 17.24
N TYR A 168 4.76 7.84 16.45
CA TYR A 168 5.84 8.71 15.98
C TYR A 168 6.36 8.30 14.60
N ALA A 169 7.06 9.21 13.93
CA ALA A 169 7.84 8.95 12.74
C ALA A 169 9.20 9.65 12.86
N THR A 170 10.22 9.12 12.21
CA THR A 170 11.55 9.75 12.16
C THR A 170 11.92 10.05 10.72
N ASP A 171 12.36 11.26 10.44
CA ASP A 171 12.96 11.65 9.17
C ASP A 171 14.46 11.43 9.21
N GLY A 172 14.96 10.71 8.18
CA GLY A 172 16.36 10.42 8.04
C GLY A 172 16.80 9.22 8.85
N LEU A 173 17.16 8.22 8.13
CA LEU A 173 17.70 6.91 8.45
C LEU A 173 18.71 6.88 9.60
N ALA A 174 18.30 7.23 10.79
CA ALA A 174 18.87 6.62 11.96
C ALA A 174 18.18 5.26 12.07
N VAL A 175 18.95 4.20 12.09
CA VAL A 175 18.48 2.86 12.35
C VAL A 175 17.73 2.88 13.68
N VAL A 176 16.45 3.23 13.61
CA VAL A 176 15.54 2.93 14.71
C VAL A 176 15.41 1.42 14.65
N ASN A 177 15.90 0.73 15.67
CA ASN A 177 15.58 -0.67 15.90
C ASN A 177 14.09 -0.77 16.15
N TYR A 178 13.33 -0.60 15.08
CA TYR A 178 11.90 -0.71 15.08
C TYR A 178 11.57 -2.18 15.16
N LYS A 179 11.28 -2.65 16.36
CA LYS A 179 10.81 -4.01 16.56
C LYS A 179 9.31 -3.98 16.74
N HIS A 180 8.58 -4.18 15.66
CA HIS A 180 7.22 -4.71 15.78
C HIS A 180 7.27 -6.03 16.56
N PHE A 181 8.36 -6.77 16.39
CA PHE A 181 8.54 -8.10 16.95
C PHE A 181 9.94 -8.24 17.56
N LYS A 182 10.01 -8.74 18.78
CA LYS A 182 11.29 -8.96 19.51
C LYS A 182 12.19 -10.01 18.87
N ASP A 183 11.60 -10.88 18.03
CA ASP A 183 12.25 -12.01 17.34
C ASP A 183 12.57 -11.71 15.87
N VAL A 184 12.48 -10.42 15.45
CA VAL A 184 12.88 -9.92 14.13
C VAL A 184 13.89 -8.80 14.31
N ARG A 185 15.09 -8.96 13.76
CA ARG A 185 16.19 -8.00 13.86
C ARG A 185 16.34 -7.27 12.54
N SER A 186 16.80 -6.03 12.56
CA SER A 186 17.09 -5.25 11.34
C SER A 186 18.20 -5.87 10.46
N THR A 187 18.99 -6.81 11.01
CA THR A 187 20.01 -7.56 10.28
C THR A 187 19.50 -8.86 9.67
N ASP A 188 18.27 -9.27 9.97
CA ASP A 188 17.69 -10.48 9.43
C ASP A 188 17.33 -10.26 7.95
N TRP A 189 17.61 -11.23 7.10
CA TRP A 189 17.37 -11.16 5.66
C TRP A 189 15.88 -10.93 5.28
N PHE A 190 15.00 -11.29 6.19
CA PHE A 190 13.54 -11.15 6.04
C PHE A 190 12.97 -9.90 6.71
N TYR A 191 13.80 -9.03 7.26
CA TYR A 191 13.35 -7.85 8.03
C TYR A 191 12.38 -6.99 7.22
N ASP A 192 12.78 -6.56 6.02
CA ASP A 192 11.95 -5.71 5.15
C ASP A 192 10.65 -6.41 4.72
N ALA A 193 10.73 -7.73 4.51
CA ALA A 193 9.54 -8.51 4.14
C ALA A 193 8.54 -8.61 5.29
N VAL A 194 9.03 -8.82 6.52
CA VAL A 194 8.18 -8.86 7.73
C VAL A 194 7.58 -7.49 8.02
N ASP A 195 8.37 -6.43 7.91
CA ASP A 195 7.90 -5.06 8.07
C ASP A 195 6.79 -4.75 7.05
N TYR A 196 7.02 -5.08 5.79
CA TYR A 196 6.05 -4.88 4.71
C TYR A 196 4.72 -5.60 5.00
N VAL A 197 4.75 -6.92 5.24
CA VAL A 197 3.51 -7.70 5.42
C VAL A 197 2.75 -7.32 6.69
N PHE A 198 3.44 -6.83 7.71
CA PHE A 198 2.83 -6.34 8.94
C PHE A 198 2.18 -4.96 8.74
N THR A 199 2.91 -4.00 8.20
CA THR A 199 2.43 -2.62 7.97
C THR A 199 1.26 -2.56 6.97
N HIS A 200 1.19 -3.53 6.04
CA HIS A 200 0.08 -3.67 5.09
C HIS A 200 -1.05 -4.58 5.61
N ASN A 201 -1.04 -4.94 6.89
CA ASN A 201 -2.05 -5.79 7.53
C ASN A 201 -2.24 -7.17 6.86
N LEU A 202 -1.24 -7.65 6.14
CA LEU A 202 -1.26 -8.99 5.54
C LEU A 202 -1.01 -10.05 6.61
N PHE A 203 -0.04 -9.80 7.49
CA PHE A 203 0.31 -10.70 8.59
C PHE A 203 0.06 -10.03 9.94
N ASN A 204 -0.35 -10.84 10.91
CA ASN A 204 -0.31 -10.50 12.32
C ASN A 204 0.88 -11.21 12.98
N GLY A 205 1.32 -10.72 14.13
CA GLY A 205 2.19 -11.48 15.01
C GLY A 205 1.51 -12.75 15.53
N THR A 206 2.30 -13.69 16.02
CA THR A 206 1.81 -14.89 16.71
C THR A 206 1.48 -14.61 18.17
N SER A 207 2.03 -13.54 18.72
CA SER A 207 1.69 -12.96 20.01
C SER A 207 1.86 -11.44 19.94
N GLY A 208 1.57 -10.72 21.02
CA GLY A 208 1.62 -9.25 21.05
C GLY A 208 2.97 -8.62 20.63
N ASN A 209 4.06 -9.37 20.64
CA ASN A 209 5.39 -8.87 20.29
C ASN A 209 6.31 -9.92 19.62
N THR A 210 5.76 -10.98 19.05
CA THR A 210 6.49 -12.01 18.29
C THR A 210 5.89 -12.23 16.92
N PHE A 211 6.74 -12.39 15.92
CA PHE A 211 6.37 -12.75 14.55
C PHE A 211 6.49 -14.26 14.31
N SER A 212 7.38 -14.93 15.04
CA SER A 212 7.75 -16.33 14.86
C SER A 212 8.25 -16.62 13.43
N PRO A 213 9.35 -15.98 12.99
CA PRO A 213 9.78 -16.01 11.58
C PRO A 213 10.11 -17.42 11.09
N ASN A 214 10.52 -18.32 11.98
CA ASN A 214 10.93 -19.68 11.68
C ASN A 214 9.79 -20.71 11.81
N ASP A 215 8.63 -20.30 12.32
CA ASP A 215 7.48 -21.21 12.40
C ASP A 215 6.94 -21.51 11.02
N THR A 216 6.48 -22.73 10.81
CA THR A 216 5.87 -23.17 9.57
C THR A 216 4.49 -22.56 9.40
N MET A 217 4.13 -22.10 8.19
CA MET A 217 2.78 -21.68 7.87
C MET A 217 1.89 -22.85 7.46
N THR A 218 0.61 -22.77 7.87
CA THR A 218 -0.40 -23.72 7.40
C THR A 218 -1.13 -23.21 6.14
N ARG A 219 -1.84 -24.09 5.44
CA ARG A 219 -2.66 -23.76 4.27
C ARG A 219 -3.72 -22.71 4.62
N GLY A 220 -4.39 -22.87 5.77
CA GLY A 220 -5.37 -21.91 6.26
C GLY A 220 -4.79 -20.53 6.54
N MET A 221 -3.58 -20.46 7.14
CA MET A 221 -2.87 -19.21 7.35
C MET A 221 -2.55 -18.53 6.00
N PHE A 222 -2.02 -19.27 5.05
CA PHE A 222 -1.64 -18.74 3.74
C PHE A 222 -2.84 -18.17 2.99
N VAL A 223 -3.94 -18.91 2.91
CA VAL A 223 -5.17 -18.46 2.24
C VAL A 223 -5.78 -17.25 2.95
N THR A 224 -5.66 -17.16 4.28
CA THR A 224 -6.07 -15.97 5.04
C THR A 224 -5.27 -14.74 4.61
N VAL A 225 -3.97 -14.87 4.34
CA VAL A 225 -3.16 -13.77 3.81
C VAL A 225 -3.56 -13.40 2.39
N VAL A 226 -3.85 -14.37 1.52
CA VAL A 226 -4.36 -14.12 0.16
C VAL A 226 -5.71 -13.38 0.20
N HIS A 227 -6.60 -13.74 1.12
CA HIS A 227 -7.88 -13.06 1.32
C HIS A 227 -7.71 -11.59 1.77
N ARG A 228 -6.74 -11.33 2.67
CA ARG A 228 -6.36 -9.97 3.07
C ARG A 228 -5.76 -9.18 1.91
N LEU A 229 -4.89 -9.81 1.12
CA LEU A 229 -4.31 -9.21 -0.09
C LEU A 229 -5.41 -8.83 -1.10
N ALA A 230 -6.47 -9.62 -1.19
CA ALA A 230 -7.63 -9.33 -2.03
C ALA A 230 -8.52 -8.19 -1.50
N GLY A 231 -8.27 -7.67 -0.31
CA GLY A 231 -9.06 -6.61 0.34
C GLY A 231 -10.23 -7.13 1.16
N LEU A 232 -10.16 -8.37 1.64
CA LEU A 232 -11.19 -9.03 2.47
C LEU A 232 -12.58 -9.05 1.81
N PRO A 233 -12.71 -9.56 0.57
CA PRO A 233 -14.01 -9.63 -0.09
C PRO A 233 -15.00 -10.49 0.71
N ALA A 234 -16.26 -10.09 0.70
CA ALA A 234 -17.31 -10.80 1.42
C ALA A 234 -17.50 -12.23 0.89
N VAL A 235 -17.81 -13.14 1.81
CA VAL A 235 -18.10 -14.54 1.47
C VAL A 235 -19.50 -14.63 0.88
N ALA A 236 -19.60 -15.00 -0.39
CA ALA A 236 -20.89 -15.16 -1.08
C ALA A 236 -21.49 -16.55 -0.88
N VAL A 237 -20.66 -17.59 -0.75
CA VAL A 237 -21.06 -18.98 -0.62
C VAL A 237 -20.27 -19.64 0.50
N PRO A 238 -20.91 -20.35 1.43
CA PRO A 238 -20.23 -21.11 2.48
C PRO A 238 -19.24 -22.12 1.89
N SER A 239 -18.22 -22.48 2.68
CA SER A 239 -17.26 -23.51 2.31
C SER A 239 -17.95 -24.84 2.03
N GLN A 240 -17.53 -25.50 0.94
CA GLN A 240 -17.99 -26.85 0.58
C GLN A 240 -17.05 -27.94 1.11
N PHE A 241 -15.94 -27.57 1.73
CA PHE A 241 -14.97 -28.53 2.30
C PHE A 241 -15.49 -29.09 3.62
N SER A 242 -15.50 -30.39 3.74
CA SER A 242 -16.06 -31.09 4.92
C SER A 242 -15.31 -30.79 6.22
N ASP A 243 -14.03 -30.41 6.13
CA ASP A 243 -13.16 -30.05 7.24
C ASP A 243 -13.13 -28.54 7.53
N VAL A 244 -13.91 -27.73 6.80
CA VAL A 244 -14.05 -26.28 6.96
C VAL A 244 -15.51 -25.91 7.19
N ALA A 245 -16.15 -26.55 8.18
CA ALA A 245 -17.55 -26.32 8.53
C ALA A 245 -17.72 -25.35 9.72
N ASP A 246 -16.70 -25.19 10.57
CA ASP A 246 -16.73 -24.33 11.76
C ASP A 246 -16.53 -22.87 11.37
N THR A 247 -17.62 -22.09 11.37
CA THR A 247 -17.63 -20.66 11.01
C THR A 247 -16.88 -19.77 11.99
N THR A 248 -16.50 -20.27 13.16
CA THR A 248 -15.73 -19.52 14.18
C THR A 248 -14.22 -19.54 13.93
N LYS A 249 -13.76 -20.39 13.02
CA LYS A 249 -12.34 -20.51 12.67
C LYS A 249 -11.87 -19.29 11.88
N TYR A 250 -10.70 -18.78 12.24
CA TYR A 250 -10.10 -17.58 11.61
C TYR A 250 -9.93 -17.68 10.09
N TYR A 251 -9.81 -18.87 9.56
CA TYR A 251 -9.61 -19.14 8.14
C TYR A 251 -10.93 -19.40 7.37
N TYR A 252 -12.07 -19.52 8.06
CA TYR A 252 -13.33 -19.94 7.45
C TYR A 252 -13.73 -19.04 6.26
N ASP A 253 -13.78 -17.73 6.48
CA ASP A 253 -14.15 -16.77 5.44
C ASP A 253 -13.15 -16.76 4.28
N ALA A 254 -11.87 -16.83 4.60
CA ALA A 254 -10.81 -16.84 3.59
C ALA A 254 -10.87 -18.08 2.70
N VAL A 255 -11.06 -19.26 3.30
CA VAL A 255 -11.17 -20.52 2.57
C VAL A 255 -12.46 -20.57 1.73
N SER A 256 -13.59 -20.13 2.28
CA SER A 256 -14.86 -20.07 1.55
C SER A 256 -14.78 -19.14 0.33
N TRP A 257 -14.21 -17.95 0.52
CA TRP A 257 -13.98 -17.01 -0.59
C TRP A 257 -13.01 -17.58 -1.62
N ALA A 258 -11.88 -18.13 -1.20
CA ALA A 258 -10.84 -18.60 -2.11
C ALA A 258 -11.32 -19.80 -2.97
N ALA A 259 -12.19 -20.65 -2.42
CA ALA A 259 -12.84 -21.71 -3.16
C ALA A 259 -13.78 -21.16 -4.24
N THR A 260 -14.64 -20.20 -3.88
CA THR A 260 -15.57 -19.55 -4.81
C THR A 260 -14.83 -18.77 -5.91
N ALA A 261 -13.70 -18.15 -5.57
CA ALA A 261 -12.84 -17.41 -6.50
C ALA A 261 -11.98 -18.33 -7.39
N GLY A 262 -12.00 -19.65 -7.18
CA GLY A 262 -11.18 -20.61 -7.92
C GLY A 262 -9.69 -20.54 -7.60
N VAL A 263 -9.33 -19.92 -6.46
CA VAL A 263 -7.93 -19.81 -5.98
C VAL A 263 -7.45 -21.12 -5.38
N ILE A 264 -8.34 -21.83 -4.68
CA ILE A 264 -8.08 -23.15 -4.09
C ILE A 264 -9.13 -24.16 -4.58
N PHE A 265 -8.75 -25.44 -4.49
CA PHE A 265 -9.65 -26.57 -4.75
C PHE A 265 -9.50 -27.58 -3.62
N ASP A 266 -10.42 -28.52 -3.56
CA ASP A 266 -10.39 -29.65 -2.65
C ASP A 266 -9.20 -30.57 -2.91
N ASP A 267 -8.77 -31.24 -1.87
CA ASP A 267 -8.04 -32.47 -1.99
C ASP A 267 -8.99 -33.53 -2.57
N GLU A 268 -8.48 -34.63 -3.13
CA GLU A 268 -9.28 -35.69 -3.79
C GLU A 268 -10.44 -36.26 -2.94
N ASN A 269 -10.50 -35.91 -1.66
CA ASN A 269 -11.51 -36.36 -0.69
C ASN A 269 -12.52 -35.26 -0.27
N GLY A 270 -12.59 -34.13 -0.96
CA GLY A 270 -13.49 -33.04 -0.60
C GLY A 270 -13.08 -32.28 0.67
N THR A 271 -11.79 -32.31 1.03
CA THR A 271 -11.22 -31.59 2.16
C THR A 271 -10.24 -30.50 1.69
N PHE A 272 -9.99 -29.49 2.52
CA PHE A 272 -9.00 -28.45 2.27
C PHE A 272 -7.72 -28.66 3.11
N SER A 273 -7.83 -29.33 4.23
CA SER A 273 -6.73 -29.54 5.19
C SER A 273 -6.08 -28.24 5.67
N PRO A 274 -6.86 -27.31 6.32
CA PRO A 274 -6.37 -25.96 6.66
C PRO A 274 -5.18 -25.94 7.61
N ASP A 275 -5.05 -26.93 8.48
CA ASP A 275 -3.97 -27.03 9.46
C ASP A 275 -2.71 -27.74 8.93
N LYS A 276 -2.76 -28.29 7.72
CA LYS A 276 -1.58 -28.88 7.06
C LYS A 276 -0.55 -27.79 6.72
N PRO A 277 0.75 -28.01 7.01
CA PRO A 277 1.81 -27.13 6.53
C PRO A 277 1.73 -26.94 5.01
N ILE A 278 1.78 -25.70 4.55
CA ILE A 278 1.71 -25.39 3.13
C ILE A 278 3.05 -25.66 2.44
N ALA A 279 3.03 -26.39 1.34
CA ALA A 279 4.20 -26.66 0.53
C ALA A 279 4.49 -25.50 -0.46
N ARG A 280 5.74 -25.37 -0.89
CA ARG A 280 6.17 -24.30 -1.81
C ARG A 280 5.45 -24.34 -3.15
N HIS A 281 5.18 -25.55 -3.68
CA HIS A 281 4.38 -25.71 -4.90
C HIS A 281 2.92 -25.26 -4.75
N GLU A 282 2.32 -25.49 -3.57
CA GLU A 282 0.95 -25.07 -3.26
C GLU A 282 0.87 -23.55 -3.18
N MET A 283 1.86 -22.88 -2.58
CA MET A 283 1.93 -21.41 -2.54
C MET A 283 1.99 -20.81 -3.95
N ALA A 284 2.84 -21.37 -4.83
CA ALA A 284 2.91 -20.97 -6.22
C ALA A 284 1.57 -21.13 -6.91
N LEU A 285 0.91 -22.27 -6.70
CA LEU A 285 -0.38 -22.60 -7.32
C LEU A 285 -1.49 -21.64 -6.89
N TYR A 286 -1.58 -21.33 -5.59
CA TYR A 286 -2.60 -20.41 -5.07
C TYR A 286 -2.35 -18.97 -5.53
N LEU A 287 -1.11 -18.51 -5.56
CA LEU A 287 -0.77 -17.17 -6.07
C LEU A 287 -0.96 -17.06 -7.59
N TYR A 288 -0.64 -18.10 -8.35
CA TYR A 288 -0.89 -18.18 -9.78
C TYR A 288 -2.38 -18.04 -10.11
N ARG A 289 -3.22 -18.81 -9.41
CA ARG A 289 -4.68 -18.77 -9.57
C ARG A 289 -5.26 -17.42 -9.11
N TYR A 290 -4.75 -16.89 -8.01
CA TYR A 290 -5.13 -15.54 -7.56
C TYR A 290 -4.77 -14.47 -8.60
N ALA A 291 -3.57 -14.52 -9.17
CA ALA A 291 -3.16 -13.60 -10.22
C ALA A 291 -4.06 -13.72 -11.47
N THR A 292 -4.42 -14.94 -11.84
CA THR A 292 -5.37 -15.20 -12.93
C THR A 292 -6.77 -14.64 -12.61
N PHE A 293 -7.29 -14.86 -11.41
CA PHE A 293 -8.56 -14.31 -10.93
C PHE A 293 -8.57 -12.78 -10.98
N LYS A 294 -7.46 -12.13 -10.63
CA LYS A 294 -7.30 -10.68 -10.70
C LYS A 294 -7.09 -10.13 -12.11
N GLY A 295 -6.88 -11.00 -13.11
CA GLY A 295 -6.60 -10.60 -14.48
C GLY A 295 -5.21 -9.98 -14.67
N TYR A 296 -4.25 -10.31 -13.81
CA TYR A 296 -2.88 -9.81 -13.96
C TYR A 296 -2.17 -10.44 -15.16
N ASN A 297 -1.10 -9.78 -15.65
CA ASN A 297 -0.34 -10.28 -16.78
C ASN A 297 0.42 -11.56 -16.45
N MET A 298 -0.04 -12.68 -17.00
CA MET A 298 0.51 -14.02 -16.79
C MET A 298 1.67 -14.37 -17.73
N SER A 299 1.95 -13.53 -18.76
CA SER A 299 3.01 -13.80 -19.74
C SER A 299 4.39 -13.66 -19.09
N ALA A 300 5.25 -14.65 -19.29
CA ALA A 300 6.63 -14.66 -18.78
C ALA A 300 7.53 -15.61 -19.59
N ASP A 301 8.84 -15.40 -19.52
CA ASP A 301 9.84 -16.34 -20.01
C ASP A 301 10.09 -17.42 -18.94
N PHE A 302 9.73 -18.65 -19.24
CA PHE A 302 9.79 -19.77 -18.30
C PHE A 302 11.15 -20.48 -18.26
N SER A 303 12.16 -20.03 -19.01
CA SER A 303 13.48 -20.67 -19.10
C SER A 303 14.19 -20.82 -17.75
N ARG A 304 13.93 -19.90 -16.80
CA ARG A 304 14.48 -19.95 -15.46
C ARG A 304 14.06 -21.22 -14.68
N TYR A 305 12.85 -21.73 -14.88
CA TYR A 305 12.37 -22.94 -14.24
C TYR A 305 13.25 -24.15 -14.57
N ASP A 306 13.71 -24.25 -15.80
CA ASP A 306 14.50 -25.36 -16.28
C ASP A 306 15.92 -25.39 -15.70
N THR A 307 16.38 -24.29 -15.11
CA THR A 307 17.70 -24.21 -14.43
C THR A 307 17.72 -24.87 -13.07
N PHE A 308 16.58 -25.18 -12.47
CA PHE A 308 16.50 -25.79 -11.16
C PHE A 308 16.65 -27.32 -11.25
N PRO A 309 17.62 -27.92 -10.54
CA PRO A 309 17.92 -29.34 -10.66
C PRO A 309 16.81 -30.27 -10.13
N ASP A 310 15.90 -29.73 -9.33
CA ASP A 310 14.78 -30.45 -8.70
C ASP A 310 13.40 -30.10 -9.28
N ASN A 311 13.37 -29.52 -10.49
CA ASN A 311 12.12 -29.19 -11.15
C ASN A 311 11.26 -30.42 -11.47
N THR A 312 11.85 -31.59 -11.62
CA THR A 312 11.14 -32.88 -11.81
C THR A 312 10.40 -33.37 -10.56
N ALA A 313 10.71 -32.83 -9.37
CA ALA A 313 10.01 -33.17 -8.14
C ALA A 313 8.71 -32.34 -7.95
N VAL A 314 8.41 -31.41 -8.87
CA VAL A 314 7.21 -30.59 -8.82
C VAL A 314 5.98 -31.43 -9.18
N PRO A 315 4.92 -31.46 -8.34
CA PRO A 315 3.67 -32.11 -8.68
C PRO A 315 3.08 -31.55 -9.99
N ALA A 316 2.57 -32.45 -10.84
CA ALA A 316 2.12 -32.10 -12.19
C ALA A 316 1.13 -30.91 -12.23
N GLY A 317 0.19 -30.84 -11.27
CA GLY A 317 -0.78 -29.75 -11.16
C GLY A 317 -0.19 -28.39 -10.76
N SER A 318 1.09 -28.32 -10.38
CA SER A 318 1.76 -27.10 -9.94
C SER A 318 2.89 -26.63 -10.87
N VAL A 319 3.17 -27.38 -11.95
CA VAL A 319 4.29 -27.08 -12.86
C VAL A 319 4.15 -25.71 -13.49
N ASP A 320 3.02 -25.39 -14.07
CA ASP A 320 2.79 -24.10 -14.73
C ASP A 320 2.84 -22.94 -13.73
N ALA A 321 2.34 -23.15 -12.53
CA ALA A 321 2.38 -22.16 -11.47
C ALA A 321 3.81 -21.87 -11.00
N LEU A 322 4.65 -22.89 -10.85
CA LEU A 322 6.07 -22.70 -10.49
C LEU A 322 6.89 -22.13 -11.63
N LYS A 323 6.63 -22.51 -12.88
CA LYS A 323 7.22 -21.85 -14.05
C LYS A 323 6.92 -20.36 -14.04
N TRP A 324 5.68 -20.00 -13.85
CA TRP A 324 5.27 -18.60 -13.77
C TRP A 324 5.90 -17.89 -12.54
N ALA A 325 5.81 -18.49 -11.36
CA ALA A 325 6.29 -17.86 -10.13
C ALA A 325 7.81 -17.61 -10.14
N THR A 326 8.59 -18.53 -10.75
CA THR A 326 10.04 -18.36 -10.90
C THR A 326 10.40 -17.34 -11.99
N ALA A 327 9.69 -17.35 -13.11
CA ALA A 327 9.89 -16.41 -14.20
C ALA A 327 9.57 -14.97 -13.78
N LYS A 328 8.53 -14.79 -12.97
CA LYS A 328 8.14 -13.48 -12.40
C LYS A 328 8.95 -13.07 -11.16
N GLY A 329 9.86 -13.92 -10.65
CA GLY A 329 10.62 -13.61 -9.44
C GLY A 329 9.81 -13.64 -8.14
N VAL A 330 8.60 -14.19 -8.16
CA VAL A 330 7.76 -14.37 -6.96
C VAL A 330 8.37 -15.43 -6.03
N ILE A 331 8.82 -16.55 -6.62
CA ILE A 331 9.55 -17.61 -5.92
C ILE A 331 10.92 -17.75 -6.56
N ASN A 332 11.97 -17.52 -5.77
CA ASN A 332 13.35 -17.49 -6.27
C ASN A 332 14.14 -18.79 -5.98
N GLY A 333 13.52 -19.75 -5.28
CA GLY A 333 14.20 -20.92 -4.78
C GLY A 333 15.04 -20.64 -3.53
N ALA A 334 15.69 -21.65 -3.04
CA ALA A 334 16.67 -21.57 -1.95
C ALA A 334 17.87 -22.44 -2.31
N GLU A 335 19.09 -21.91 -2.12
CA GLU A 335 20.35 -22.63 -2.43
C GLU A 335 20.40 -23.24 -3.85
N GLY A 336 19.81 -22.50 -4.83
CA GLY A 336 19.75 -22.94 -6.23
C GLY A 336 18.75 -24.06 -6.51
N ARG A 337 17.80 -24.34 -5.60
CA ARG A 337 16.77 -25.38 -5.72
C ARG A 337 15.37 -24.80 -5.50
N LEU A 338 14.36 -25.43 -6.09
CA LEU A 338 12.94 -25.07 -5.87
C LEU A 338 12.42 -25.56 -4.52
N ILE A 339 12.83 -26.76 -4.11
CA ILE A 339 12.37 -27.47 -2.92
C ILE A 339 10.83 -27.51 -2.87
N PRO A 340 10.17 -28.04 -3.92
CA PRO A 340 8.74 -27.80 -4.16
C PRO A 340 7.81 -28.41 -3.13
N ILE A 341 8.19 -29.53 -2.52
CA ILE A 341 7.35 -30.29 -1.57
C ILE A 341 7.57 -29.89 -0.11
N ASP A 342 8.63 -29.14 0.19
CA ASP A 342 8.90 -28.70 1.54
C ASP A 342 8.00 -27.52 1.94
N SER A 343 7.69 -27.48 3.23
CA SER A 343 6.95 -26.36 3.81
C SER A 343 7.80 -25.10 3.91
N ALA A 344 7.14 -23.95 3.91
CA ALA A 344 7.81 -22.68 4.11
C ALA A 344 7.57 -22.11 5.50
N THR A 345 8.56 -21.38 5.98
CA THR A 345 8.46 -20.61 7.22
C THR A 345 7.71 -19.28 6.98
N ARG A 346 7.22 -18.69 8.06
CA ARG A 346 6.51 -17.40 8.01
C ARG A 346 7.34 -16.29 7.39
N SER A 347 8.65 -16.24 7.66
CA SER A 347 9.56 -15.26 7.02
C SER A 347 9.72 -15.49 5.52
N GLN A 348 9.82 -16.76 5.09
CA GLN A 348 9.87 -17.08 3.66
C GLN A 348 8.58 -16.72 2.94
N VAL A 349 7.44 -16.96 3.57
CA VAL A 349 6.14 -16.57 3.01
C VAL A 349 6.00 -15.06 2.96
N ALA A 350 6.45 -14.32 3.97
CA ALA A 350 6.48 -12.85 3.93
C ALA A 350 7.28 -12.34 2.71
N GLN A 351 8.44 -12.95 2.44
CA GLN A 351 9.26 -12.63 1.26
C GLN A 351 8.53 -12.93 -0.06
N ILE A 352 7.78 -14.00 -0.14
CA ILE A 352 6.98 -14.34 -1.32
C ILE A 352 5.88 -13.29 -1.56
N PHE A 353 5.21 -12.81 -0.51
CA PHE A 353 4.16 -11.80 -0.63
C PHE A 353 4.71 -10.42 -1.05
N ILE A 354 5.84 -9.97 -0.53
CA ILE A 354 6.46 -8.72 -0.99
C ILE A 354 6.91 -8.84 -2.45
N ASN A 355 7.51 -9.99 -2.83
CA ASN A 355 7.87 -10.25 -4.23
C ASN A 355 6.63 -10.23 -5.13
N PHE A 356 5.54 -10.90 -4.73
CA PHE A 356 4.29 -10.89 -5.47
C PHE A 356 3.78 -9.47 -5.68
N LYS A 357 3.72 -8.67 -4.62
CA LYS A 357 3.26 -7.28 -4.68
C LYS A 357 4.12 -6.43 -5.61
N THR A 358 5.43 -6.56 -5.51
CA THR A 358 6.35 -5.72 -6.30
C THR A 358 6.48 -6.13 -7.76
N GLN A 359 6.27 -7.41 -8.08
CA GLN A 359 6.49 -7.94 -9.42
C GLN A 359 5.20 -8.14 -10.23
N ILE A 360 4.07 -8.31 -9.59
CA ILE A 360 2.81 -8.71 -10.22
C ILE A 360 1.73 -7.64 -10.09
N GLU A 361 1.55 -7.07 -8.92
CA GLU A 361 0.56 -6.01 -8.69
C GLU A 361 1.13 -4.66 -9.10
N PRO A 362 0.50 -3.94 -10.03
CA PRO A 362 0.98 -2.64 -10.49
C PRO A 362 0.85 -1.54 -9.44
#